data_8b077959898ac2efdc823d43f80d0235
#
_entry.id   8b077959898ac2efdc823d43f80d0235
#
_cell.length_a   1.000
_cell.length_b   1.000
_cell.length_c   1.000
_cell.angle_alpha   90.00
_cell.angle_beta   90.00
_cell.angle_gamma   90.00
#
_symmetry.space_group_name_H-M   'P 1'
#
loop_
_entity.id
_entity.type
_entity.pdbx_description
1 polymer ?
#
loop_
_entity_poly.entity_id
_entity_poly.type
_entity_poly.pdbx_seq_one_letter_code
_entity_poly.pdbx_strand_id
1 'polypeptide(L)' 'INVNVISPGFITTAMTDKLNESQKNNILSKIPMDKFGEPEDVANLVYFLSSDNAKYITGQNFNVNGGMLMV' A
#
# COMPACT_ATOMS: atom_id res chain seq x y z
N ILE A 1 21.04 -11.33 -4.89
CA ILE A 1 20.36 -10.07 -4.57
C ILE A 1 18.93 -10.12 -5.08
N ASN A 2 17.96 -9.84 -4.23
CA ASN A 2 16.56 -9.81 -4.60
C ASN A 2 16.12 -8.37 -4.87
N VAL A 3 15.36 -8.18 -5.96
CA VAL A 3 14.82 -6.88 -6.33
C VAL A 3 13.32 -7.01 -6.51
N ASN A 4 12.55 -6.28 -5.71
CA ASN A 4 11.09 -6.26 -5.79
C ASN A 4 10.61 -4.82 -5.80
N VAL A 5 9.41 -4.61 -6.34
CA VAL A 5 8.75 -3.30 -6.39
C VAL A 5 7.54 -3.32 -5.48
N ILE A 6 7.35 -2.26 -4.73
CA ILE A 6 6.17 -2.09 -3.88
C ILE A 6 5.37 -0.90 -4.43
N SER A 7 4.10 -1.15 -4.72
CA SER A 7 3.19 -0.13 -5.25
C SER A 7 2.10 0.14 -4.20
N PRO A 8 2.29 1.15 -3.33
CA PRO A 8 1.27 1.48 -2.35
C PRO A 8 0.10 2.20 -3.01
N GLY A 9 -1.08 1.99 -2.45
CA GLY A 9 -2.27 2.74 -2.83
C GLY A 9 -2.37 4.03 -2.03
N PHE A 10 -3.57 4.36 -1.56
CA PHE A 10 -3.75 5.54 -0.72
C PHE A 10 -3.33 5.23 0.71
N ILE A 11 -2.26 5.89 1.14
CA ILE A 11 -1.68 5.73 2.47
C ILE A 11 -1.94 7.02 3.26
N THR A 12 -2.29 6.89 4.51
CA THR A 12 -2.51 8.04 5.39
C THR A 12 -1.22 8.84 5.52
N THR A 13 -1.25 10.08 5.03
CA THR A 13 -0.12 11.00 5.09
C THR A 13 -0.65 12.39 5.37
N ALA A 14 0.24 13.37 5.54
CA ALA A 14 -0.17 14.77 5.71
C ALA A 14 -1.00 15.27 4.51
N MET A 15 -0.72 14.79 3.30
CA MET A 15 -1.51 15.17 2.12
C MET A 15 -2.92 14.58 2.18
N THR A 16 -3.06 13.34 2.62
CA THR A 16 -4.36 12.70 2.77
C THR A 16 -5.20 13.41 3.82
N ASP A 17 -4.59 13.86 4.90
CA ASP A 17 -5.27 14.55 5.99
C ASP A 17 -5.84 15.91 5.54
N LYS A 18 -5.30 16.49 4.48
CA LYS A 18 -5.78 17.76 3.94
C LYS A 18 -7.03 17.64 3.08
N LEU A 19 -7.42 16.42 2.73
CA LEU A 19 -8.63 16.19 1.95
C LEU A 19 -9.87 16.43 2.81
N ASN A 20 -10.92 16.96 2.19
CA ASN A 20 -12.19 17.13 2.89
C ASN A 20 -12.94 15.80 2.96
N GLU A 21 -14.02 15.75 3.72
CA GLU A 21 -14.83 14.54 3.92
C GLU A 21 -15.32 13.95 2.60
N SER A 22 -15.79 14.82 1.70
CA SER A 22 -16.32 14.38 0.41
C SER A 22 -15.23 13.71 -0.44
N GLN A 23 -14.04 14.29 -0.46
CA GLN A 23 -12.93 13.73 -1.21
C GLN A 23 -12.47 12.40 -0.61
N LYS A 24 -12.38 12.32 0.72
CA LYS A 24 -12.00 11.08 1.41
C LYS A 24 -13.00 9.97 1.14
N ASN A 25 -14.28 10.27 1.22
CA ASN A 25 -15.34 9.29 0.98
C ASN A 25 -15.33 8.79 -0.47
N ASN A 26 -15.06 9.68 -1.41
CA ASN A 26 -14.96 9.30 -2.82
C ASN A 26 -13.81 8.31 -3.06
N ILE A 27 -12.66 8.57 -2.44
CA ILE A 27 -11.51 7.67 -2.55
C ILE A 27 -11.79 6.35 -1.84
N LEU A 28 -12.34 6.39 -0.63
CA LEU A 28 -12.66 5.20 0.15
C LEU A 28 -13.64 4.28 -0.58
N SER A 29 -14.58 4.85 -1.33
CA SER A 29 -15.55 4.05 -2.07
C SER A 29 -14.90 3.18 -3.15
N LYS A 30 -13.69 3.53 -3.58
CA LYS A 30 -12.94 2.79 -4.60
C LYS A 30 -12.03 1.72 -4.00
N ILE A 31 -11.93 1.68 -2.68
CA ILE A 31 -11.06 0.73 -1.97
C ILE A 31 -11.93 -0.36 -1.34
N PRO A 32 -11.84 -1.61 -1.79
CA PRO A 32 -12.68 -2.70 -1.25
C PRO A 32 -12.58 -2.87 0.26
N MET A 33 -11.41 -2.62 0.86
CA MET A 33 -11.27 -2.72 2.31
C MET A 33 -11.83 -1.52 3.07
N ASP A 34 -12.27 -0.48 2.34
CA ASP A 34 -12.95 0.69 2.87
C ASP A 34 -12.15 1.46 3.94
N LYS A 35 -10.83 1.48 3.77
CA LYS A 35 -9.94 2.25 4.65
C LYS A 35 -8.66 2.61 3.92
N PHE A 36 -8.05 3.71 4.33
CA PHE A 36 -6.71 4.05 3.86
C PHE A 36 -5.68 3.14 4.51
N GLY A 37 -4.59 2.87 3.79
CA GLY A 37 -3.46 2.17 4.37
C GLY A 37 -2.68 3.07 5.33
N GLU A 38 -1.92 2.46 6.20
CA GLU A 38 -1.01 3.16 7.10
C GLU A 38 0.42 3.00 6.59
N PRO A 39 1.33 3.94 6.87
CA PRO A 39 2.73 3.75 6.50
C PRO A 39 3.31 2.44 7.01
N GLU A 40 2.83 1.95 8.15
CA GLU A 40 3.24 0.68 8.72
C GLU A 40 2.91 -0.51 7.83
N ASP A 41 1.83 -0.42 7.05
CA ASP A 41 1.44 -1.50 6.13
C ASP A 41 2.50 -1.71 5.06
N VAL A 42 3.07 -0.62 4.55
CA VAL A 42 4.16 -0.66 3.58
C VAL A 42 5.45 -1.11 4.27
N ALA A 43 5.74 -0.57 5.45
CA ALA A 43 6.96 -0.89 6.19
C ALA A 43 7.02 -2.37 6.57
N ASN A 44 5.89 -2.97 6.95
CA ASN A 44 5.82 -4.38 7.29
C ASN A 44 6.16 -5.26 6.08
N LEU A 45 5.70 -4.89 4.90
CA LEU A 45 6.03 -5.63 3.69
C LEU A 45 7.50 -5.49 3.34
N VAL A 46 8.07 -4.30 3.45
CA VAL A 46 9.50 -4.06 3.21
C VAL A 46 10.33 -4.91 4.16
N TYR A 47 9.95 -4.93 5.43
CA TYR A 47 10.65 -5.73 6.42
C TYR A 47 10.63 -7.21 6.06
N PHE A 48 9.47 -7.73 5.69
CA PHE A 48 9.34 -9.14 5.29
C PHE A 48 10.20 -9.46 4.06
N LEU A 49 10.12 -8.61 3.03
CA LEU A 49 10.86 -8.84 1.78
C LEU A 49 12.37 -8.72 1.97
N SER A 50 12.81 -8.01 3.00
CA SER A 50 14.23 -7.88 3.33
C SER A 50 14.74 -9.01 4.21
N SER A 51 13.87 -9.90 4.69
CA SER A 51 14.23 -10.97 5.60
C SER A 51 14.57 -12.26 4.85
N ASP A 52 15.17 -13.20 5.56
CA ASP A 52 15.46 -14.52 5.02
C ASP A 52 14.20 -15.30 4.66
N ASN A 53 13.06 -14.94 5.26
CA ASN A 53 11.78 -15.59 4.96
C ASN A 53 11.32 -15.32 3.53
N ALA A 54 11.86 -14.30 2.87
CA ALA A 54 11.50 -13.93 1.50
C ALA A 54 12.65 -14.19 0.51
N LYS A 55 13.59 -15.04 0.85
CA LYS A 55 14.81 -15.25 0.04
C LYS A 55 14.54 -15.80 -1.35
N TYR A 56 13.40 -16.43 -1.57
CA TYR A 56 13.03 -17.00 -2.87
C TYR A 56 12.08 -16.09 -3.66
N ILE A 57 11.89 -14.84 -3.21
CA ILE A 57 10.98 -13.88 -3.82
C ILE A 57 11.81 -12.78 -4.48
N THR A 58 11.68 -12.65 -5.81
CA THR A 58 12.36 -11.59 -6.54
C THR A 58 11.61 -11.27 -7.83
N GLY A 59 11.80 -10.08 -8.35
CA GLY A 59 11.19 -9.66 -9.61
C GLY A 59 9.70 -9.44 -9.55
N GLN A 60 9.14 -9.25 -8.36
CA GLN A 60 7.69 -9.11 -8.19
C GLN A 60 7.30 -7.66 -7.89
N ASN A 61 6.07 -7.32 -8.27
CA ASN A 61 5.45 -6.06 -7.90
C ASN A 61 4.35 -6.37 -6.88
N PHE A 62 4.49 -5.82 -5.68
CA PHE A 62 3.54 -6.04 -4.59
C PHE A 62 2.66 -4.81 -4.43
N ASN A 63 1.35 -4.99 -4.53
CA ASN A 63 0.38 -3.92 -4.35
C ASN A 63 -0.11 -3.91 -2.91
N VAL A 64 0.03 -2.76 -2.25
CA VAL A 64 -0.45 -2.55 -0.88
C VAL A 64 -1.53 -1.48 -0.96
N ASN A 65 -2.75 -1.88 -1.33
CA ASN A 65 -3.79 -0.93 -1.74
C ASN A 65 -5.20 -1.27 -1.24
N GLY A 66 -5.33 -2.23 -0.31
CA GLY A 66 -6.64 -2.61 0.22
C GLY A 66 -7.58 -3.20 -0.81
N GLY A 67 -7.07 -3.69 -1.93
CA GLY A 67 -7.86 -4.27 -3.00
C GLY A 67 -8.24 -3.29 -4.11
N MET A 68 -7.84 -2.02 -4.00
CA MET A 68 -8.11 -1.02 -5.04
C MET A 68 -7.32 -1.37 -6.30
N LEU A 69 -8.02 -1.42 -7.44
CA LEU A 69 -7.37 -1.70 -8.71
C LEU A 69 -6.65 -0.45 -9.20
N MET A 70 -5.34 -0.53 -9.30
CA MET A 70 -4.47 0.55 -9.79
C MET A 70 -4.05 0.22 -11.22
N VAL A 71 -4.81 0.69 -12.17
CA VAL A 71 -4.54 0.42 -13.59
C VAL A 71 -4.05 1.68 -14.28
#